data_7fe1b88bab2d71cf90e43173c50b1a7b
#
_entry.id   7fe1b88bab2d71cf90e43173c50b1a7b
#
_cell.length_a   1.000
_cell.length_b   1.000
_cell.length_c   1.000
_cell.angle_alpha   90.00
_cell.angle_beta   90.00
_cell.angle_gamma   90.00
#
_symmetry.space_group_name_H-M   'P 1'
#
loop_
_entity.id
_entity.type
_entity.pdbx_description
1 polymer ?
#
loop_
_entity_poly.entity_id
_entity_poly.type
_entity_poly.pdbx_seq_one_letter_code
_entity_poly.pdbx_strand_id
1 'polypeptide(L)'
;MNRNPTYSYDKEADILYISFAPGEKATTAVELNDHILLRFHGTEKRAIGLTLMDFSVLVQLTRWGPRTFPLSGLHELEPEWQETVLEMLTTPPVNQVLKVSLYTPSLAEAVPITSVEKPPIPSVA
;
A
#
# COMPACT_ATOMS: atom_id res chain seq x y z
N MET A 1 -0.98 -12.99 -18.71
CA MET A 1 -0.98 -11.72 -19.44
C MET A 1 -0.55 -10.60 -18.52
N ASN A 2 0.47 -9.86 -18.90
CA ASN A 2 0.96 -8.76 -18.11
C ASN A 2 0.07 -7.54 -18.31
N ARG A 3 -0.48 -7.07 -17.21
CA ARG A 3 -1.24 -5.82 -17.21
C ARG A 3 -0.41 -4.75 -16.55
N ASN A 4 -0.29 -3.63 -17.24
CA ASN A 4 0.39 -2.49 -16.64
C ASN A 4 -0.54 -1.83 -15.63
N PRO A 5 -0.04 -1.45 -14.45
CA PRO A 5 -0.83 -0.70 -13.51
C PRO A 5 -1.29 0.63 -14.10
N THR A 6 -2.45 1.07 -13.68
CA THR A 6 -2.92 2.40 -14.03
C THR A 6 -2.91 3.28 -12.79
N TYR A 7 -2.65 4.57 -13.00
CA TYR A 7 -2.51 5.54 -11.93
C TYR A 7 -3.44 6.71 -12.21
N SER A 8 -4.17 7.14 -11.20
CA SER A 8 -5.02 8.32 -11.29
C SER A 8 -4.81 9.17 -10.05
N TYR A 9 -4.26 10.37 -10.25
CA TYR A 9 -3.96 11.26 -9.14
C TYR A 9 -4.96 12.42 -9.10
N ASP A 10 -5.67 12.50 -7.98
CA ASP A 10 -6.55 13.63 -7.69
C ASP A 10 -5.73 14.67 -6.94
N LYS A 11 -5.30 15.69 -7.67
CA LYS A 11 -4.42 16.73 -7.14
C LYS A 11 -5.07 17.54 -6.02
N GLU A 12 -6.36 17.84 -6.15
CA GLU A 12 -7.05 18.63 -5.13
C GLU A 12 -7.18 17.90 -3.81
N ALA A 13 -7.52 16.61 -3.88
CA ALA A 13 -7.68 15.79 -2.69
C ALA A 13 -6.35 15.20 -2.21
N ASP A 14 -5.32 15.25 -3.03
CA ASP A 14 -4.02 14.62 -2.76
C ASP A 14 -4.16 13.13 -2.55
N ILE A 15 -4.90 12.47 -3.44
CA ILE A 15 -5.13 11.04 -3.38
C ILE A 15 -4.65 10.39 -4.68
N LEU A 16 -3.81 9.38 -4.56
CA LEU A 16 -3.40 8.57 -5.71
C LEU A 16 -4.15 7.24 -5.68
N TYR A 17 -4.80 6.93 -6.79
CA TYR A 17 -5.48 5.65 -6.99
C TYR A 17 -4.63 4.81 -7.93
N ILE A 18 -4.28 3.61 -7.50
CA ILE A 18 -3.50 2.67 -8.31
C ILE A 18 -4.36 1.44 -8.57
N SER A 19 -4.51 1.06 -9.84
CA SER A 19 -5.13 -0.22 -10.19
C SER A 19 -4.06 -1.15 -10.75
N PHE A 20 -3.92 -2.31 -10.14
CA PHE A 20 -3.00 -3.35 -10.62
C PHE A 20 -3.69 -4.28 -11.63
N ALA A 21 -5.01 -4.23 -11.67
CA ALA A 21 -5.82 -5.08 -12.54
C ALA A 21 -6.95 -4.24 -13.13
N PRO A 22 -6.64 -3.37 -14.10
CA PRO A 22 -7.65 -2.49 -14.68
C PRO A 22 -8.86 -3.27 -15.21
N GLY A 23 -10.05 -2.78 -14.87
CA GLY A 23 -11.29 -3.42 -15.27
C GLY A 23 -11.79 -4.50 -14.31
N GLU A 24 -10.99 -4.91 -13.34
CA GLU A 24 -11.43 -5.88 -12.34
C GLU A 24 -11.89 -5.17 -11.08
N LYS A 25 -12.87 -5.76 -10.42
CA LYS A 25 -13.40 -5.22 -9.18
C LYS A 25 -12.85 -5.99 -7.99
N ALA A 26 -12.44 -5.26 -6.97
CA ALA A 26 -12.07 -5.87 -5.70
C ALA A 26 -13.32 -6.35 -4.97
N THR A 27 -13.16 -7.44 -4.22
CA THR A 27 -14.25 -7.96 -3.39
C THR A 27 -14.08 -7.55 -1.93
N THR A 28 -12.88 -7.11 -1.56
CA THR A 28 -12.54 -6.82 -0.18
C THR A 28 -11.58 -5.64 -0.15
N ALA A 29 -11.64 -4.89 0.93
CA ALA A 29 -10.70 -3.80 1.17
C ALA A 29 -10.23 -3.83 2.62
N VAL A 30 -8.99 -3.43 2.86
CA VAL A 30 -8.45 -3.32 4.20
C VAL A 30 -7.73 -1.98 4.35
N GLU A 31 -8.04 -1.27 5.42
CA GLU A 31 -7.30 -0.07 5.77
C GLU A 31 -6.03 -0.48 6.49
N LEU A 32 -4.89 -0.32 5.80
CA LEU A 32 -3.60 -0.66 6.39
C LEU A 32 -3.22 0.36 7.45
N ASN A 33 -3.63 1.60 7.26
CA ASN A 33 -3.57 2.68 8.23
C ASN A 33 -4.50 3.80 7.73
N ASP A 34 -4.42 4.98 8.33
CA ASP A 34 -5.31 6.09 7.97
C ASP A 34 -5.10 6.63 6.56
N HIS A 35 -4.00 6.27 5.91
CA HIS A 35 -3.64 6.83 4.61
C HIS A 35 -3.57 5.80 3.48
N ILE A 36 -3.54 4.52 3.80
CA ILE A 36 -3.29 3.47 2.81
C ILE A 36 -4.39 2.43 2.87
N LEU A 37 -5.12 2.30 1.75
CA LEU A 37 -6.19 1.31 1.61
C LEU A 37 -5.76 0.30 0.55
N LEU A 38 -5.79 -0.98 0.89
CA LEU A 38 -5.54 -2.07 -0.06
C LEU A 38 -6.88 -2.66 -0.48
N ARG A 39 -7.10 -2.77 -1.79
CA ARG A 39 -8.25 -3.46 -2.35
C ARG A 39 -7.77 -4.74 -3.00
N PHE A 40 -8.45 -5.84 -2.74
CA PHE A 40 -7.99 -7.14 -3.23
C PHE A 40 -9.16 -8.07 -3.51
N HIS A 41 -8.86 -9.17 -4.20
CA HIS A 41 -9.82 -10.24 -4.47
C HIS A 41 -9.68 -11.28 -3.36
N GLY A 42 -10.72 -11.40 -2.53
CA GLY A 42 -10.66 -12.22 -1.33
C GLY A 42 -10.47 -13.71 -1.60
N THR A 43 -11.10 -14.23 -2.65
CA THR A 43 -11.00 -15.63 -3.00
C THR A 43 -9.67 -15.98 -3.64
N GLU A 44 -9.24 -15.15 -4.60
CA GLU A 44 -7.98 -15.38 -5.32
C GLU A 44 -6.76 -14.86 -4.55
N LYS A 45 -7.00 -14.09 -3.49
CA LYS A 45 -5.95 -13.52 -2.64
C LYS A 45 -4.95 -12.72 -3.47
N ARG A 46 -5.49 -11.88 -4.34
CA ARG A 46 -4.72 -11.12 -5.31
C ARG A 46 -5.03 -9.64 -5.16
N ALA A 47 -3.97 -8.81 -5.10
CA ALA A 47 -4.14 -7.37 -4.99
C ALA A 47 -4.76 -6.79 -6.26
N ILE A 48 -5.76 -5.92 -6.09
CA ILE A 48 -6.44 -5.25 -7.18
C ILE A 48 -6.03 -3.79 -7.26
N GLY A 49 -5.84 -3.13 -6.13
CA GLY A 49 -5.45 -1.72 -6.16
C GLY A 49 -5.05 -1.17 -4.81
N LEU A 50 -4.50 0.03 -4.84
CA LEU A 50 -4.15 0.80 -3.65
C LEU A 50 -4.75 2.19 -3.77
N THR A 51 -5.19 2.71 -2.65
CA THR A 51 -5.57 4.12 -2.54
C THR A 51 -4.65 4.76 -1.51
N LEU A 52 -3.92 5.78 -1.95
CA LEU A 52 -2.92 6.46 -1.12
C LEU A 52 -3.41 7.88 -0.86
N MET A 53 -3.86 8.14 0.36
CA MET A 53 -4.35 9.45 0.79
C MET A 53 -3.18 10.26 1.37
N ASP A 54 -3.23 11.57 1.19
CA ASP A 54 -2.12 12.47 1.53
C ASP A 54 -0.84 12.06 0.80
N PHE A 55 -1.00 11.71 -0.48
CA PHE A 55 0.06 11.11 -1.26
C PHE A 55 1.35 11.93 -1.27
N SER A 56 1.24 13.26 -1.42
CA SER A 56 2.43 14.11 -1.47
C SER A 56 3.25 14.03 -0.18
N VAL A 57 2.59 13.79 0.95
CA VAL A 57 3.28 13.62 2.23
C VAL A 57 3.88 12.22 2.33
N LEU A 58 3.14 11.20 1.86
CA LEU A 58 3.60 9.82 1.97
C LEU A 58 4.93 9.60 1.24
N VAL A 59 5.12 10.27 0.11
CA VAL A 59 6.33 10.09 -0.71
C VAL A 59 7.41 11.12 -0.44
N GLN A 60 7.19 12.01 0.53
CA GLN A 60 8.13 13.07 0.84
C GLN A 60 9.40 12.49 1.49
N LEU A 61 10.55 12.86 0.95
CA LEU A 61 11.83 12.47 1.53
C LEU A 61 12.18 13.40 2.68
N THR A 62 12.80 12.82 3.71
CA THR A 62 13.36 13.58 4.81
C THR A 62 14.88 13.54 4.70
N ARG A 63 15.57 14.36 5.50
CA ARG A 63 17.04 14.31 5.54
C ARG A 63 17.60 12.96 6.00
N TRP A 64 16.75 12.11 6.60
CA TRP A 64 17.13 10.80 7.11
C TRP A 64 16.66 9.66 6.21
N GLY A 65 16.03 9.96 5.08
CA GLY A 65 15.48 8.98 4.15
C GLY A 65 13.99 9.12 4.00
N PRO A 66 13.34 8.13 3.37
CA PRO A 66 11.90 8.18 3.18
C PRO A 66 11.14 8.09 4.51
N ARG A 67 9.95 8.68 4.53
CA ARG A 67 9.07 8.54 5.68
C ARG A 67 8.58 7.11 5.78
N THR A 68 8.39 6.64 7.01
CA THR A 68 7.80 5.32 7.24
C THR A 68 6.54 5.48 8.06
N PHE A 69 5.61 4.55 7.83
CA PHE A 69 4.29 4.59 8.44
C PHE A 69 3.96 3.21 9.00
N PRO A 70 3.42 3.12 10.22
CA PRO A 70 3.02 1.83 10.75
C PRO A 70 1.81 1.29 9.99
N LEU A 71 1.77 -0.03 9.85
CA LEU A 71 0.66 -0.73 9.23
C LEU A 71 -0.29 -1.19 10.33
N SER A 72 -0.82 -0.23 11.07
CA SER A 72 -1.60 -0.48 12.29
C SER A 72 -2.91 -1.22 12.04
N GLY A 73 -3.47 -1.10 10.83
CA GLY A 73 -4.71 -1.79 10.50
C GLY A 73 -4.58 -3.30 10.43
N LEU A 74 -3.36 -3.81 10.29
CA LEU A 74 -3.16 -5.26 10.24
C LEU A 74 -3.59 -5.94 11.54
N HIS A 75 -3.46 -5.27 12.67
CA HIS A 75 -3.83 -5.84 13.97
C HIS A 75 -5.33 -6.09 14.09
N GLU A 76 -6.13 -5.43 13.28
CA GLU A 76 -7.58 -5.60 13.31
C GLU A 76 -8.06 -6.81 12.52
N LEU A 77 -7.16 -7.42 11.76
CA LEU A 77 -7.48 -8.59 10.96
C LEU A 77 -7.27 -9.86 11.77
N GLU A 78 -8.03 -10.90 11.42
CA GLU A 78 -7.77 -12.22 11.98
C GLU A 78 -6.38 -12.70 11.53
N PRO A 79 -5.70 -13.53 12.34
CA PRO A 79 -4.32 -13.94 12.04
C PRO A 79 -4.13 -14.51 10.64
N GLU A 80 -5.09 -15.27 10.14
CA GLU A 80 -5.02 -15.84 8.78
C GLU A 80 -4.99 -14.74 7.72
N TRP A 81 -5.79 -13.69 7.91
CA TRP A 81 -5.81 -12.57 6.98
C TRP A 81 -4.60 -11.67 7.13
N GLN A 82 -4.07 -11.53 8.35
CA GLN A 82 -2.83 -10.79 8.54
C GLN A 82 -1.70 -11.37 7.69
N GLU A 83 -1.57 -12.68 7.72
CA GLU A 83 -0.54 -13.38 6.97
C GLU A 83 -0.75 -13.23 5.46
N THR A 84 -1.99 -13.42 5.01
CA THR A 84 -2.33 -13.30 3.60
C THR A 84 -2.10 -11.89 3.08
N VAL A 85 -2.50 -10.89 3.84
CA VAL A 85 -2.32 -9.49 3.44
C VAL A 85 -0.83 -9.15 3.43
N LEU A 86 -0.06 -9.55 4.43
CA LEU A 86 1.38 -9.31 4.44
C LEU A 86 2.06 -9.94 3.24
N GLU A 87 1.64 -11.12 2.84
CA GLU A 87 2.18 -11.75 1.64
C GLU A 87 1.88 -10.93 0.39
N MET A 88 0.65 -10.40 0.27
CA MET A 88 0.32 -9.52 -0.84
C MET A 88 1.17 -8.25 -0.84
N LEU A 89 1.43 -7.69 0.33
CA LEU A 89 2.21 -6.46 0.45
C LEU A 89 3.69 -6.65 0.10
N THR A 90 4.21 -7.85 0.29
CA THR A 90 5.62 -8.14 0.10
C THR A 90 5.95 -8.83 -1.22
N THR A 91 4.95 -8.97 -2.09
CA THR A 91 5.12 -9.55 -3.43
C THR A 91 4.68 -8.55 -4.49
N PRO A 92 5.15 -8.71 -5.74
CA PRO A 92 4.66 -7.86 -6.82
C PRO A 92 3.16 -8.04 -7.04
N PRO A 93 2.43 -7.00 -7.44
CA PRO A 93 2.94 -5.66 -7.78
C PRO A 93 3.01 -4.69 -6.60
N VAL A 94 2.42 -5.03 -5.46
CA VAL A 94 2.31 -4.10 -4.33
C VAL A 94 3.69 -3.68 -3.82
N ASN A 95 4.64 -4.60 -3.76
CA ASN A 95 5.97 -4.30 -3.22
C ASN A 95 6.79 -3.35 -4.09
N GLN A 96 6.28 -2.99 -5.25
CA GLN A 96 6.91 -1.95 -6.08
C GLN A 96 6.53 -0.56 -5.60
N VAL A 97 5.48 -0.45 -4.80
CA VAL A 97 4.98 0.82 -4.27
C VAL A 97 5.18 0.90 -2.77
N LEU A 98 4.85 -0.16 -2.05
CA LEU A 98 4.98 -0.22 -0.59
C LEU A 98 6.21 -1.02 -0.23
N LYS A 99 7.17 -0.37 0.43
CA LYS A 99 8.40 -1.03 0.87
C LYS A 99 8.24 -1.39 2.34
N VAL A 100 7.75 -2.59 2.59
CA VAL A 100 7.43 -3.07 3.92
C VAL A 100 8.67 -3.58 4.63
N SER A 101 8.80 -3.21 5.90
CA SER A 101 9.88 -3.69 6.77
C SER A 101 9.35 -3.78 8.19
N LEU A 102 10.22 -4.15 9.11
CA LEU A 102 9.86 -4.21 10.52
C LEU A 102 10.59 -3.11 11.28
N TYR A 103 9.88 -2.45 12.16
CA TYR A 103 10.45 -1.57 13.15
C TYR A 103 10.44 -2.28 14.49
N THR A 104 11.57 -2.33 15.15
CA THR A 104 11.73 -3.02 16.43
C THR A 104 12.01 -1.98 17.51
N PRO A 105 10.94 -1.43 18.15
CA PRO A 105 11.14 -0.44 19.21
C PRO A 105 11.79 -1.04 20.45
N SER A 106 11.65 -2.35 20.65
CA SER A 106 12.30 -3.09 21.73
C SER A 106 12.54 -4.51 21.27
N LEU A 107 13.29 -5.28 22.05
CA LEU A 107 13.55 -6.68 21.70
C LEU A 107 12.28 -7.52 21.75
N ALA A 108 11.26 -7.05 22.43
CA ALA A 108 10.00 -7.78 22.58
C ALA A 108 8.96 -7.42 21.52
N GLU A 109 9.18 -6.34 20.76
CA GLU A 109 8.17 -5.86 19.82
C GLU A 109 8.75 -5.71 18.41
N ALA A 110 7.96 -6.11 17.43
CA ALA A 110 8.24 -5.83 16.02
C ALA A 110 6.96 -5.34 15.39
N VAL A 111 7.02 -4.19 14.75
CA VAL A 111 5.86 -3.54 14.14
C VAL A 111 6.08 -3.45 12.63
N PRO A 112 5.16 -3.97 11.83
CA PRO A 112 5.26 -3.78 10.38
C PRO A 112 5.09 -2.30 10.03
N ILE A 113 6.02 -1.80 9.23
CA ILE A 113 5.99 -0.42 8.74
C ILE A 113 6.21 -0.44 7.23
N THR A 114 5.87 0.65 6.59
CA THR A 114 6.12 0.80 5.15
C THR A 114 6.57 2.20 4.83
N SER A 115 7.44 2.32 3.83
CA SER A 115 7.60 3.57 3.11
C SER A 115 6.85 3.44 1.79
N VAL A 116 6.53 4.57 1.18
CA VAL A 116 5.83 4.61 -0.10
C VAL A 116 6.78 5.13 -1.16
N GLU A 117 7.02 4.32 -2.18
CA GLU A 117 7.84 4.73 -3.30
C GLU A 117 6.96 5.36 -4.37
N LYS A 118 7.36 6.53 -4.84
CA LYS A 118 6.58 7.24 -5.84
C LYS A 118 6.58 6.44 -7.15
N PRO A 119 5.40 5.98 -7.61
CA PRO A 119 5.35 5.24 -8.86
C PRO A 119 5.55 6.16 -10.06
N PRO A 120 5.88 5.59 -11.23
CA PRO A 120 6.07 6.39 -12.45
C PRO A 120 4.73 6.87 -13.00
N ILE A 121 4.14 7.87 -12.35
CA ILE A 121 2.88 8.43 -12.82
C ILE A 121 3.16 9.49 -13.89
N PRO A 122 2.25 9.64 -14.86
CA PRO A 122 2.39 10.70 -15.84
C PRO A 122 2.45 12.05 -15.17
N SER A 123 3.21 12.97 -15.76
CA SER A 123 3.30 14.31 -15.24
C SER A 123 1.91 14.92 -15.13
N VAL A 124 1.57 15.35 -13.92
CA VAL A 124 0.32 16.04 -13.67
C VAL A 124 0.66 17.51 -13.60
N ALA A 125 0.47 18.15 -14.71
CA ALA A 125 0.76 19.56 -14.78
C ALA A 125 -0.20 20.37 -13.90
#